data_a78a2a3a8c721a9bf20dd7d52fb2d391
#
_entry.id   a78a2a3a8c721a9bf20dd7d52fb2d391
#
_cell.length_a   1.000
_cell.length_b   1.000
_cell.length_c   1.000
_cell.angle_alpha   90.00
_cell.angle_beta   90.00
_cell.angle_gamma   90.00
#
_symmetry.space_group_name_H-M   'P 1'
#
loop_
_entity.id
_entity.type
_entity.pdbx_description
1 polymer ?
#
loop_
_entity_poly.entity_id
_entity_poly.type
_entity_poly.pdbx_seq_one_letter_code
_entity_poly.pdbx_strand_id
1 'polypeptide(L)'
;MTIHLKSYFFFVLFLIYVIFFPSKIFSIWIDGTPLPIAKSGTSAAIINNEIAVIGGKGIIGNNPLSEIFDIEGRIWKPLNLFPKDFHGFRIISFQNKILLCGGYDKQTPTRKCWIYDHNLSNWAQIGDMPYARADHAMVKIDDKVFFIGGVGESNEKVMSYDLSLNTWNTNYAIFQNPLYSSGFGVYDNKIAIVGGIEVSNSKISNRFETFDPSLNLWEKKINYPFNVASSSVQQIKQKLHVSGGKSFNPNRSYKDHYSYFNGNWTREESMPTPRHSMSSVYIDENWYLIGGSISPGFFSLFSPTDVVEIYIDK
;
A
#
# COMPACT_ATOMS: atom_id res chain seq x y z
N MET A 1 66.02 -4.03 -7.07
CA MET A 1 65.08 -3.85 -8.19
C MET A 1 63.83 -4.77 -8.11
N THR A 2 63.60 -5.49 -7.01
CA THR A 2 62.53 -6.50 -6.88
C THR A 2 61.33 -6.05 -5.98
N ILE A 3 61.45 -4.92 -5.30
CA ILE A 3 60.41 -4.43 -4.36
C ILE A 3 59.34 -3.56 -5.08
N HIS A 4 59.72 -2.85 -6.15
CA HIS A 4 58.79 -2.01 -6.88
C HIS A 4 57.80 -2.79 -7.78
N LEU A 5 58.17 -3.99 -8.25
CA LEU A 5 57.29 -4.79 -9.13
C LEU A 5 56.10 -5.40 -8.37
N LYS A 6 56.25 -5.77 -7.08
CA LYS A 6 55.19 -6.32 -6.26
C LYS A 6 54.09 -5.26 -5.91
N SER A 7 54.53 -3.99 -5.73
CA SER A 7 53.59 -2.92 -5.42
C SER A 7 52.73 -2.54 -6.63
N TYR A 8 53.28 -2.56 -7.83
CA TYR A 8 52.50 -2.33 -9.07
C TYR A 8 51.53 -3.46 -9.39
N PHE A 9 51.93 -4.71 -9.09
CA PHE A 9 51.05 -5.85 -9.32
C PHE A 9 49.82 -5.84 -8.39
N PHE A 10 50.01 -5.46 -7.13
CA PHE A 10 48.87 -5.29 -6.19
C PHE A 10 47.99 -4.10 -6.55
N PHE A 11 48.55 -3.01 -7.07
CA PHE A 11 47.76 -1.84 -7.48
C PHE A 11 46.97 -2.09 -8.74
N VAL A 12 47.53 -2.82 -9.71
CA VAL A 12 46.85 -3.23 -10.94
C VAL A 12 45.74 -4.28 -10.63
N LEU A 13 45.97 -5.24 -9.73
CA LEU A 13 44.96 -6.20 -9.29
C LEU A 13 43.83 -5.49 -8.53
N PHE A 14 44.11 -4.49 -7.71
CA PHE A 14 43.11 -3.71 -7.03
C PHE A 14 42.29 -2.84 -7.99
N LEU A 15 42.91 -2.24 -8.99
CA LEU A 15 42.24 -1.51 -10.07
C LEU A 15 41.38 -2.42 -10.95
N ILE A 16 41.84 -3.62 -11.29
CA ILE A 16 41.07 -4.63 -12.06
C ILE A 16 39.88 -5.12 -11.23
N TYR A 17 40.05 -5.29 -9.87
CA TYR A 17 38.97 -5.67 -8.98
C TYR A 17 37.85 -4.60 -8.95
N VAL A 18 38.23 -3.32 -8.94
CA VAL A 18 37.26 -2.20 -8.96
C VAL A 18 36.57 -2.05 -10.31
N ILE A 19 37.24 -2.42 -11.40
CA ILE A 19 36.69 -2.29 -12.76
C ILE A 19 35.78 -3.51 -13.14
N PHE A 20 36.07 -4.70 -12.62
CA PHE A 20 35.37 -5.93 -13.00
C PHE A 20 34.29 -6.41 -12.01
N PHE A 21 34.23 -5.85 -10.82
CA PHE A 21 33.11 -6.08 -9.92
C PHE A 21 32.26 -4.80 -9.86
N PRO A 22 31.17 -4.71 -10.62
CA PRO A 22 30.22 -3.66 -10.41
C PRO A 22 29.84 -3.70 -8.93
N SER A 23 30.05 -2.59 -8.22
CA SER A 23 29.54 -2.45 -6.87
C SER A 23 28.09 -2.91 -6.90
N LYS A 24 27.76 -4.00 -6.20
CA LYS A 24 26.37 -4.38 -6.01
C LYS A 24 25.70 -3.18 -5.35
N ILE A 25 24.96 -2.45 -6.15
CA ILE A 25 24.13 -1.37 -5.64
C ILE A 25 23.00 -2.08 -4.90
N PHE A 26 23.05 -2.05 -3.57
CA PHE A 26 22.05 -2.69 -2.73
C PHE A 26 20.84 -1.79 -2.63
N SER A 27 19.68 -2.39 -2.72
CA SER A 27 18.43 -1.74 -2.31
C SER A 27 18.51 -1.38 -0.83
N ILE A 28 18.01 -0.22 -0.45
CA ILE A 28 18.14 0.30 0.93
C ILE A 28 16.81 0.86 1.44
N TRP A 29 16.66 0.81 2.75
CA TRP A 29 15.67 1.58 3.50
C TRP A 29 16.31 2.83 4.06
N ILE A 30 15.63 3.98 3.91
CA ILE A 30 16.05 5.26 4.52
C ILE A 30 14.87 5.88 5.27
N ASP A 31 15.18 6.72 6.26
CA ASP A 31 14.18 7.48 6.98
C ASP A 31 13.62 8.62 6.10
N GLY A 32 12.29 8.74 6.08
CA GLY A 32 11.58 9.87 5.52
C GLY A 32 11.26 10.93 6.57
N THR A 33 10.68 12.05 6.15
CA THR A 33 10.18 13.07 7.08
C THR A 33 8.95 12.54 7.82
N PRO A 34 8.97 12.43 9.16
CA PRO A 34 7.86 11.88 9.94
C PRO A 34 6.56 12.64 9.72
N LEU A 35 5.42 11.93 9.84
CA LEU A 35 4.11 12.59 9.90
C LEU A 35 4.04 13.58 11.05
N PRO A 36 3.32 14.70 10.91
CA PRO A 36 3.10 15.63 12.01
C PRO A 36 2.37 15.01 13.21
N ILE A 37 1.54 14.01 12.94
CA ILE A 37 0.76 13.30 13.96
C ILE A 37 0.78 11.80 13.65
N ALA A 38 1.10 10.99 14.67
CA ALA A 38 1.08 9.54 14.57
C ALA A 38 -0.32 9.00 14.25
N LYS A 39 -0.43 8.18 13.19
CA LYS A 39 -1.70 7.56 12.75
C LYS A 39 -1.51 6.25 11.99
N SER A 40 -2.53 5.41 12.09
CA SER A 40 -2.61 4.12 11.40
C SER A 40 -3.89 4.00 10.58
N GLY A 41 -3.89 3.10 9.58
CA GLY A 41 -5.06 2.90 8.73
C GLY A 41 -5.41 4.12 7.88
N THR A 42 -4.41 4.94 7.57
CA THR A 42 -4.50 6.02 6.59
C THR A 42 -4.60 5.48 5.18
N SER A 43 -4.97 6.32 4.24
CA SER A 43 -4.85 6.04 2.82
C SER A 43 -4.03 7.14 2.16
N ALA A 44 -3.13 6.80 1.25
CA ALA A 44 -2.25 7.76 0.57
C ALA A 44 -2.41 7.70 -0.95
N ALA A 45 -2.23 8.83 -1.60
CA ALA A 45 -2.25 8.96 -3.05
C ALA A 45 -1.31 10.08 -3.50
N ILE A 46 -0.84 10.01 -4.74
CA ILE A 46 -0.01 11.05 -5.34
C ILE A 46 -0.94 12.03 -6.07
N ILE A 47 -0.79 13.31 -5.78
CA ILE A 47 -1.51 14.38 -6.46
C ILE A 47 -0.55 15.56 -6.69
N ASN A 48 -0.48 16.04 -7.92
CA ASN A 48 0.37 17.17 -8.30
C ASN A 48 1.84 17.01 -7.82
N ASN A 49 2.40 15.81 -7.97
CA ASN A 49 3.75 15.43 -7.51
C ASN A 49 4.00 15.56 -5.99
N GLU A 50 2.93 15.63 -5.20
CA GLU A 50 2.96 15.60 -3.73
C GLU A 50 2.25 14.35 -3.22
N ILE A 51 2.50 13.95 -1.96
CA ILE A 51 1.88 12.78 -1.33
C ILE A 51 0.78 13.23 -0.39
N ALA A 52 -0.49 13.00 -0.77
CA ALA A 52 -1.62 13.21 0.12
C ALA A 52 -1.82 12.00 1.03
N VAL A 53 -1.97 12.22 2.34
CA VAL A 53 -2.30 11.21 3.36
C VAL A 53 -3.60 11.61 4.05
N ILE A 54 -4.62 10.76 3.95
CA ILE A 54 -5.97 11.10 4.38
C ILE A 54 -6.45 10.17 5.49
N GLY A 55 -7.05 10.75 6.52
CA GLY A 55 -7.73 10.07 7.62
C GLY A 55 -6.82 9.23 8.50
N GLY A 56 -7.32 8.09 8.92
CA GLY A 56 -6.66 7.17 9.85
C GLY A 56 -7.12 7.31 11.29
N LYS A 57 -6.49 6.53 12.18
CA LYS A 57 -6.75 6.49 13.61
C LYS A 57 -5.52 6.97 14.39
N GLY A 58 -5.71 7.91 15.30
CA GLY A 58 -4.72 8.31 16.29
C GLY A 58 -4.84 7.46 17.56
N ILE A 59 -4.14 7.87 18.64
CA ILE A 59 -4.18 7.19 19.94
C ILE A 59 -5.59 7.26 20.56
N ILE A 60 -6.33 8.32 20.31
CA ILE A 60 -7.69 8.52 20.83
C ILE A 60 -8.64 8.71 19.64
N GLY A 61 -9.21 7.60 19.15
CA GLY A 61 -10.24 7.64 18.11
C GLY A 61 -9.71 7.94 16.69
N ASN A 62 -10.63 8.34 15.81
CA ASN A 62 -10.29 8.70 14.46
C ASN A 62 -9.57 10.06 14.41
N ASN A 63 -8.62 10.16 13.50
CA ASN A 63 -7.96 11.43 13.22
C ASN A 63 -8.38 11.88 11.82
N PRO A 64 -9.29 12.88 11.70
CA PRO A 64 -9.77 13.37 10.42
C PRO A 64 -8.75 14.25 9.68
N LEU A 65 -7.65 14.60 10.35
CA LEU A 65 -6.63 15.46 9.74
C LEU A 65 -6.03 14.79 8.51
N SER A 66 -5.94 15.55 7.45
CA SER A 66 -5.31 15.15 6.20
C SER A 66 -4.10 16.05 5.96
N GLU A 67 -3.03 15.46 5.49
CA GLU A 67 -1.79 16.17 5.18
C GLU A 67 -1.35 15.90 3.76
N ILE A 68 -0.60 16.83 3.22
CA ILE A 68 0.09 16.69 1.94
C ILE A 68 1.58 16.92 2.16
N PHE A 69 2.40 16.04 1.62
CA PHE A 69 3.86 16.09 1.70
C PHE A 69 4.43 16.67 0.41
N ASP A 70 5.04 17.80 0.50
CA ASP A 70 5.87 18.41 -0.52
C ASP A 70 7.21 17.65 -0.56
N ILE A 71 7.44 16.87 -1.62
CA ILE A 71 8.62 16.02 -1.73
C ILE A 71 9.90 16.85 -1.89
N GLU A 72 9.86 17.93 -2.66
CA GLU A 72 11.02 18.79 -2.90
C GLU A 72 11.38 19.58 -1.64
N GLY A 73 10.37 20.22 -1.02
CA GLY A 73 10.53 20.98 0.21
C GLY A 73 10.75 20.12 1.46
N ARG A 74 10.47 18.80 1.38
CA ARG A 74 10.52 17.84 2.49
C ARG A 74 9.70 18.28 3.70
N ILE A 75 8.52 18.83 3.44
CA ILE A 75 7.66 19.41 4.47
C ILE A 75 6.21 18.90 4.34
N TRP A 76 5.59 18.59 5.47
CA TRP A 76 4.17 18.32 5.57
C TRP A 76 3.38 19.62 5.70
N LYS A 77 2.30 19.73 4.94
CA LYS A 77 1.33 20.84 4.98
C LYS A 77 -0.05 20.28 5.28
N PRO A 78 -0.92 21.02 5.98
CA PRO A 78 -2.31 20.58 6.14
C PRO A 78 -3.01 20.54 4.78
N LEU A 79 -3.80 19.49 4.56
CA LEU A 79 -4.74 19.39 3.45
C LEU A 79 -6.14 19.69 3.98
N ASN A 80 -7.02 20.23 3.14
CA ASN A 80 -8.40 20.47 3.53
C ASN A 80 -9.05 19.21 4.08
N LEU A 81 -9.65 19.35 5.26
CA LEU A 81 -10.23 18.24 6.00
C LEU A 81 -11.29 17.52 5.18
N PHE A 82 -11.21 16.20 5.14
CA PHE A 82 -12.33 15.39 4.70
C PHE A 82 -13.49 15.59 5.70
N PRO A 83 -14.71 15.94 5.21
CA PRO A 83 -15.78 16.45 6.07
C PRO A 83 -16.48 15.38 6.93
N LYS A 84 -15.96 14.17 7.00
CA LYS A 84 -16.56 13.02 7.69
C LYS A 84 -15.55 12.30 8.56
N ASP A 85 -16.02 11.77 9.68
CA ASP A 85 -15.24 10.94 10.59
C ASP A 85 -15.29 9.46 10.15
N PHE A 86 -14.69 9.17 8.99
CA PHE A 86 -14.63 7.84 8.42
C PHE A 86 -13.24 7.23 8.58
N HIS A 87 -13.19 5.91 8.65
CA HIS A 87 -11.96 5.12 8.59
C HIS A 87 -12.18 3.85 7.77
N GLY A 88 -11.10 3.15 7.41
CA GLY A 88 -11.20 1.93 6.60
C GLY A 88 -11.64 2.18 5.15
N PHE A 89 -11.67 3.43 4.70
CA PHE A 89 -11.85 3.80 3.30
C PHE A 89 -10.56 3.61 2.50
N ARG A 90 -10.66 3.76 1.18
CA ARG A 90 -9.51 3.81 0.29
C ARG A 90 -9.57 5.02 -0.62
N ILE A 91 -8.40 5.46 -1.07
CA ILE A 91 -8.28 6.55 -2.03
C ILE A 91 -7.46 6.15 -3.25
N ILE A 92 -7.77 6.77 -4.37
CA ILE A 92 -7.00 6.71 -5.61
C ILE A 92 -6.91 8.12 -6.20
N SER A 93 -5.75 8.47 -6.71
CA SER A 93 -5.59 9.69 -7.50
C SER A 93 -5.85 9.45 -8.99
N PHE A 94 -6.43 10.45 -9.64
CA PHE A 94 -6.58 10.50 -11.08
C PHE A 94 -6.60 11.95 -11.53
N GLN A 95 -5.86 12.26 -12.58
CA GLN A 95 -5.66 13.65 -12.99
C GLN A 95 -5.21 14.48 -11.78
N ASN A 96 -5.88 15.60 -11.48
CA ASN A 96 -5.60 16.43 -10.30
C ASN A 96 -6.67 16.27 -9.20
N LYS A 97 -7.18 15.03 -9.02
CA LYS A 97 -8.27 14.68 -8.09
C LYS A 97 -7.95 13.43 -7.31
N ILE A 98 -8.63 13.30 -6.16
CA ILE A 98 -8.62 12.09 -5.34
C ILE A 98 -10.03 11.54 -5.25
N LEU A 99 -10.24 10.30 -5.67
CA LEU A 99 -11.45 9.54 -5.39
C LEU A 99 -11.29 8.82 -4.05
N LEU A 100 -12.24 9.03 -3.14
CA LEU A 100 -12.34 8.34 -1.85
C LEU A 100 -13.65 7.56 -1.83
N CYS A 101 -13.61 6.26 -1.49
CA CYS A 101 -14.81 5.44 -1.41
C CYS A 101 -14.82 4.51 -0.21
N GLY A 102 -16.02 4.25 0.30
CA GLY A 102 -16.30 3.29 1.35
C GLY A 102 -15.80 3.72 2.73
N GLY A 103 -15.37 2.72 3.51
CA GLY A 103 -15.01 2.88 4.90
C GLY A 103 -16.18 2.65 5.84
N TYR A 104 -15.94 2.92 7.12
CA TYR A 104 -16.95 2.84 8.15
C TYR A 104 -17.49 4.23 8.47
N ASP A 105 -18.82 4.40 8.39
CA ASP A 105 -19.53 5.48 9.05
C ASP A 105 -19.89 4.96 10.45
N LYS A 106 -19.23 5.50 11.47
CA LYS A 106 -19.19 4.94 12.83
C LYS A 106 -18.66 3.50 12.83
N GLN A 107 -19.52 2.49 12.79
CA GLN A 107 -19.15 1.07 12.78
C GLN A 107 -19.75 0.30 11.59
N THR A 108 -20.47 0.99 10.71
CA THR A 108 -21.17 0.38 9.58
C THR A 108 -20.44 0.67 8.27
N PRO A 109 -20.13 -0.34 7.45
CA PRO A 109 -19.59 -0.11 6.11
C PRO A 109 -20.53 0.76 5.28
N THR A 110 -19.97 1.70 4.51
CA THR A 110 -20.74 2.66 3.72
C THR A 110 -20.54 2.48 2.22
N ARG A 111 -21.50 2.96 1.43
CA ARG A 111 -21.43 3.05 -0.04
C ARG A 111 -20.90 4.38 -0.53
N LYS A 112 -20.70 5.35 0.37
CA LYS A 112 -20.39 6.73 0.01
C LYS A 112 -19.07 6.87 -0.71
N CYS A 113 -19.06 7.72 -1.73
CA CYS A 113 -17.87 8.15 -2.45
C CYS A 113 -17.78 9.67 -2.51
N TRP A 114 -16.56 10.18 -2.52
CA TRP A 114 -16.25 11.61 -2.65
C TRP A 114 -15.09 11.81 -3.61
N ILE A 115 -15.10 12.98 -4.24
CA ILE A 115 -13.97 13.47 -5.01
C ILE A 115 -13.42 14.72 -4.33
N TYR A 116 -12.12 14.74 -4.07
CA TYR A 116 -11.36 15.95 -3.79
C TYR A 116 -10.82 16.50 -5.09
N ASP A 117 -11.12 17.76 -5.37
CA ASP A 117 -10.52 18.51 -6.48
C ASP A 117 -9.42 19.41 -5.92
N HIS A 118 -8.17 19.16 -6.29
CA HIS A 118 -7.02 19.90 -5.77
C HIS A 118 -7.04 21.35 -6.21
N ASN A 119 -7.49 21.64 -7.43
CA ASN A 119 -7.55 23.01 -7.95
C ASN A 119 -8.59 23.86 -7.23
N LEU A 120 -9.71 23.25 -6.81
CA LEU A 120 -10.77 23.90 -6.06
C LEU A 120 -10.59 23.79 -4.55
N SER A 121 -9.65 22.97 -4.10
CA SER A 121 -9.37 22.66 -2.69
C SER A 121 -10.63 22.26 -1.91
N ASN A 122 -11.53 21.48 -2.53
CA ASN A 122 -12.77 21.06 -1.90
C ASN A 122 -13.13 19.59 -2.16
N TRP A 123 -14.00 19.06 -1.29
CA TRP A 123 -14.60 17.73 -1.40
C TRP A 123 -16.04 17.83 -1.90
N ALA A 124 -16.39 17.01 -2.87
CA ALA A 124 -17.76 16.83 -3.34
C ALA A 124 -18.16 15.35 -3.23
N GLN A 125 -19.35 15.08 -2.67
CA GLN A 125 -19.91 13.75 -2.69
C GLN A 125 -20.39 13.42 -4.10
N ILE A 126 -20.11 12.19 -4.56
CA ILE A 126 -20.59 11.66 -5.84
C ILE A 126 -21.56 10.50 -5.60
N GLY A 127 -21.99 9.83 -6.68
CA GLY A 127 -22.88 8.67 -6.59
C GLY A 127 -22.30 7.54 -5.74
N ASP A 128 -23.19 6.84 -5.06
CA ASP A 128 -22.83 5.75 -4.14
C ASP A 128 -22.30 4.51 -4.89
N MET A 129 -21.44 3.73 -4.25
CA MET A 129 -21.05 2.39 -4.73
C MET A 129 -22.26 1.45 -4.77
N PRO A 130 -22.27 0.45 -5.66
CA PRO A 130 -23.31 -0.59 -5.69
C PRO A 130 -23.46 -1.35 -4.37
N TYR A 131 -22.35 -1.61 -3.68
CA TYR A 131 -22.29 -2.34 -2.42
C TYR A 131 -21.42 -1.61 -1.41
N ALA A 132 -21.85 -1.59 -0.14
CA ALA A 132 -21.07 -1.02 0.95
C ALA A 132 -19.77 -1.80 1.19
N ARG A 133 -18.66 -1.10 1.43
CA ARG A 133 -17.32 -1.68 1.64
C ARG A 133 -16.52 -0.88 2.64
N ALA A 134 -15.81 -1.60 3.51
CA ALA A 134 -14.73 -1.06 4.33
C ALA A 134 -13.53 -2.03 4.32
N ASP A 135 -12.31 -1.53 4.53
CA ASP A 135 -11.07 -2.33 4.53
C ASP A 135 -10.88 -3.19 3.26
N HIS A 136 -11.43 -2.73 2.15
CA HIS A 136 -11.34 -3.37 0.84
C HIS A 136 -10.05 -2.99 0.10
N ALA A 137 -9.70 -3.75 -0.93
CA ALA A 137 -8.71 -3.34 -1.91
C ALA A 137 -9.33 -2.36 -2.92
N MET A 138 -8.60 -1.30 -3.26
CA MET A 138 -8.97 -0.31 -4.26
C MET A 138 -7.78 -0.05 -5.18
N VAL A 139 -7.90 -0.43 -6.44
CA VAL A 139 -6.79 -0.44 -7.41
C VAL A 139 -7.24 0.18 -8.71
N LYS A 140 -6.42 1.08 -9.27
CA LYS A 140 -6.65 1.68 -10.58
C LYS A 140 -5.84 0.93 -11.65
N ILE A 141 -6.53 0.53 -12.72
CA ILE A 141 -5.93 0.05 -13.97
C ILE A 141 -6.59 0.85 -15.09
N ASP A 142 -5.79 1.55 -15.87
CA ASP A 142 -6.24 2.50 -16.89
C ASP A 142 -7.23 3.51 -16.30
N ASP A 143 -8.40 3.70 -16.90
CA ASP A 143 -9.44 4.60 -16.42
C ASP A 143 -10.46 3.92 -15.48
N LYS A 144 -10.19 2.70 -15.04
CA LYS A 144 -11.09 1.96 -14.13
C LYS A 144 -10.47 1.79 -12.76
N VAL A 145 -11.29 2.03 -11.75
CA VAL A 145 -10.96 1.77 -10.34
C VAL A 145 -11.73 0.54 -9.88
N PHE A 146 -11.02 -0.49 -9.44
CA PHE A 146 -11.57 -1.76 -8.99
C PHE A 146 -11.65 -1.82 -7.47
N PHE A 147 -12.72 -2.43 -6.97
CA PHE A 147 -13.01 -2.62 -5.54
C PHE A 147 -13.21 -4.10 -5.28
N ILE A 148 -12.38 -4.67 -4.39
CA ILE A 148 -12.30 -6.11 -4.18
C ILE A 148 -12.29 -6.45 -2.69
N GLY A 149 -13.07 -7.43 -2.28
CA GLY A 149 -13.13 -7.89 -0.90
C GLY A 149 -13.63 -6.83 0.08
N GLY A 150 -13.07 -6.81 1.28
CA GLY A 150 -13.48 -5.91 2.35
C GLY A 150 -14.63 -6.46 3.19
N VAL A 151 -15.02 -5.70 4.20
CA VAL A 151 -16.20 -5.96 5.03
C VAL A 151 -17.37 -5.19 4.46
N GLY A 152 -18.55 -5.82 4.34
CA GLY A 152 -19.75 -5.17 3.86
C GLY A 152 -20.67 -6.10 3.07
N GLU A 153 -21.47 -5.52 2.18
CA GLU A 153 -22.45 -6.25 1.37
C GLU A 153 -21.78 -6.95 0.18
N SER A 154 -22.21 -8.18 -0.12
CA SER A 154 -21.76 -8.93 -1.32
C SER A 154 -20.25 -8.83 -1.55
N ASN A 155 -19.46 -9.06 -0.51
CA ASN A 155 -18.01 -8.83 -0.50
C ASN A 155 -17.22 -9.77 -1.44
N GLU A 156 -17.85 -10.80 -1.96
CA GLU A 156 -17.35 -11.65 -3.05
C GLU A 156 -17.44 -10.97 -4.43
N LYS A 157 -18.30 -9.95 -4.58
CA LYS A 157 -18.45 -9.23 -5.86
C LYS A 157 -17.28 -8.27 -6.08
N VAL A 158 -16.69 -8.35 -7.25
CA VAL A 158 -15.77 -7.31 -7.76
C VAL A 158 -16.62 -6.20 -8.38
N MET A 159 -16.27 -4.97 -8.04
CA MET A 159 -16.87 -3.77 -8.65
C MET A 159 -15.81 -2.97 -9.37
N SER A 160 -16.17 -2.26 -10.42
CA SER A 160 -15.34 -1.17 -10.94
C SER A 160 -16.15 0.10 -11.17
N TYR A 161 -15.44 1.23 -11.04
CA TYR A 161 -15.91 2.55 -11.42
C TYR A 161 -15.08 3.06 -12.59
N ASP A 162 -15.75 3.41 -13.68
CA ASP A 162 -15.11 4.02 -14.85
C ASP A 162 -15.04 5.53 -14.65
N LEU A 163 -13.81 6.06 -14.57
CA LEU A 163 -13.54 7.48 -14.29
C LEU A 163 -13.93 8.39 -15.46
N SER A 164 -13.95 7.88 -16.68
CA SER A 164 -14.29 8.63 -17.88
C SER A 164 -15.80 8.68 -18.12
N LEU A 165 -16.48 7.55 -17.87
CA LEU A 165 -17.92 7.39 -18.10
C LEU A 165 -18.76 7.69 -16.86
N ASN A 166 -18.15 7.76 -15.67
CA ASN A 166 -18.84 7.90 -14.38
C ASN A 166 -19.87 6.79 -14.11
N THR A 167 -19.55 5.56 -14.48
CA THR A 167 -20.45 4.40 -14.37
C THR A 167 -19.84 3.28 -13.55
N TRP A 168 -20.70 2.53 -12.84
CA TRP A 168 -20.34 1.33 -12.12
C TRP A 168 -20.57 0.07 -12.96
N ASN A 169 -19.67 -0.91 -12.81
CA ASN A 169 -19.82 -2.26 -13.33
C ASN A 169 -19.60 -3.28 -12.20
N THR A 170 -20.48 -4.29 -12.12
CA THR A 170 -20.40 -5.38 -11.13
C THR A 170 -20.38 -6.76 -11.78
N ASN A 171 -20.27 -6.81 -13.10
CA ASN A 171 -20.30 -8.07 -13.86
C ASN A 171 -18.90 -8.65 -14.06
N TYR A 172 -18.29 -9.07 -12.94
CA TYR A 172 -16.98 -9.70 -12.90
C TYR A 172 -17.04 -11.07 -12.25
N ALA A 173 -16.02 -11.91 -12.52
CA ALA A 173 -15.77 -13.13 -11.78
C ALA A 173 -15.67 -12.86 -10.28
N ILE A 174 -16.36 -13.66 -9.47
CA ILE A 174 -16.40 -13.46 -8.02
C ILE A 174 -15.05 -13.77 -7.37
N PHE A 175 -14.70 -13.01 -6.33
CA PHE A 175 -13.56 -13.28 -5.46
C PHE A 175 -13.97 -14.34 -4.42
N GLN A 176 -13.61 -15.59 -4.67
CA GLN A 176 -13.97 -16.68 -3.77
C GLN A 176 -13.30 -16.53 -2.41
N ASN A 177 -14.06 -16.75 -1.33
CA ASN A 177 -13.59 -16.58 0.05
C ASN A 177 -12.97 -15.20 0.27
N PRO A 178 -13.79 -14.14 0.23
CA PRO A 178 -13.31 -12.77 0.25
C PRO A 178 -12.50 -12.46 1.50
N LEU A 179 -11.51 -11.59 1.31
CA LEU A 179 -10.57 -11.12 2.31
C LEU A 179 -10.79 -9.64 2.57
N TYR A 180 -10.54 -9.20 3.80
CA TYR A 180 -10.42 -7.78 4.15
C TYR A 180 -9.05 -7.47 4.73
N SER A 181 -8.67 -6.21 4.78
CA SER A 181 -7.34 -5.79 5.23
C SER A 181 -6.21 -6.55 4.53
N SER A 182 -6.38 -6.89 3.25
CA SER A 182 -5.32 -7.49 2.43
C SER A 182 -4.27 -6.47 2.04
N GLY A 183 -3.05 -6.93 1.74
CA GLY A 183 -2.13 -6.20 0.89
C GLY A 183 -2.64 -6.23 -0.55
N PHE A 184 -2.55 -5.13 -1.26
CA PHE A 184 -3.04 -5.05 -2.64
C PHE A 184 -2.26 -4.04 -3.48
N GLY A 185 -2.22 -4.26 -4.78
CA GLY A 185 -1.56 -3.39 -5.73
C GLY A 185 -1.72 -3.87 -7.17
N VAL A 186 -1.07 -3.19 -8.10
CA VAL A 186 -0.95 -3.67 -9.49
C VAL A 186 0.28 -4.56 -9.60
N TYR A 187 0.17 -5.65 -10.32
CA TYR A 187 1.28 -6.52 -10.71
C TYR A 187 1.05 -7.06 -12.12
N ASP A 188 1.92 -6.73 -13.04
CA ASP A 188 1.85 -7.17 -14.44
C ASP A 188 0.46 -6.90 -15.07
N ASN A 189 -0.02 -5.64 -14.94
CA ASN A 189 -1.35 -5.17 -15.36
C ASN A 189 -2.54 -5.95 -14.77
N LYS A 190 -2.32 -6.73 -13.72
CA LYS A 190 -3.36 -7.43 -12.95
C LYS A 190 -3.45 -6.85 -11.54
N ILE A 191 -4.57 -7.10 -10.88
CA ILE A 191 -4.75 -6.73 -9.49
C ILE A 191 -4.22 -7.85 -8.62
N ALA A 192 -3.19 -7.57 -7.83
CA ALA A 192 -2.61 -8.48 -6.85
C ALA A 192 -3.29 -8.32 -5.49
N ILE A 193 -3.69 -9.43 -4.86
CA ILE A 193 -4.22 -9.51 -3.50
C ILE A 193 -3.34 -10.48 -2.71
N VAL A 194 -2.70 -9.99 -1.66
CA VAL A 194 -1.76 -10.77 -0.83
C VAL A 194 -2.21 -10.78 0.62
N GLY A 195 -2.38 -11.97 1.17
CA GLY A 195 -2.82 -12.14 2.55
C GLY A 195 -4.17 -11.46 2.83
N GLY A 196 -4.39 -11.06 4.07
CA GLY A 196 -5.64 -10.48 4.53
C GLY A 196 -6.34 -11.37 5.55
N ILE A 197 -7.52 -10.97 5.98
CA ILE A 197 -8.34 -11.68 6.96
C ILE A 197 -9.57 -12.24 6.24
N GLU A 198 -9.81 -13.52 6.39
CA GLU A 198 -10.98 -14.19 5.79
C GLU A 198 -12.28 -13.70 6.45
N VAL A 199 -13.22 -13.24 5.64
CA VAL A 199 -14.50 -12.72 6.14
C VAL A 199 -15.30 -13.83 6.85
N SER A 200 -15.19 -15.07 6.38
CA SER A 200 -15.98 -16.20 6.87
C SER A 200 -15.60 -16.69 8.27
N ASN A 201 -14.32 -16.55 8.68
CA ASN A 201 -13.82 -17.18 9.90
C ASN A 201 -12.82 -16.29 10.68
N SER A 202 -12.55 -15.08 10.20
CA SER A 202 -11.60 -14.12 10.79
C SER A 202 -10.15 -14.61 10.92
N LYS A 203 -9.75 -15.64 10.16
CA LYS A 203 -8.36 -16.11 10.13
C LYS A 203 -7.52 -15.28 9.18
N ILE A 204 -6.29 -15.04 9.56
CA ILE A 204 -5.31 -14.41 8.68
C ILE A 204 -4.81 -15.44 7.68
N SER A 205 -4.82 -15.06 6.41
CA SER A 205 -4.44 -15.88 5.27
C SER A 205 -3.05 -15.50 4.75
N ASN A 206 -2.44 -16.41 4.00
CA ASN A 206 -1.23 -16.14 3.21
C ASN A 206 -1.48 -16.28 1.70
N ARG A 207 -2.74 -16.32 1.28
CA ARG A 207 -3.11 -16.44 -0.14
C ARG A 207 -2.49 -15.32 -0.94
N PHE A 208 -2.07 -15.65 -2.14
CA PHE A 208 -1.73 -14.70 -3.17
C PHE A 208 -2.53 -15.02 -4.44
N GLU A 209 -3.34 -14.09 -4.87
CA GLU A 209 -4.17 -14.22 -6.07
C GLU A 209 -4.05 -12.96 -6.91
N THR A 210 -4.16 -13.14 -8.22
CA THR A 210 -4.24 -12.02 -9.17
C THR A 210 -5.56 -12.08 -9.92
N PHE A 211 -6.17 -10.91 -10.12
CA PHE A 211 -7.34 -10.72 -10.98
C PHE A 211 -6.92 -10.00 -12.25
N ASP A 212 -7.20 -10.61 -13.38
CA ASP A 212 -7.02 -10.01 -14.71
C ASP A 212 -8.35 -9.40 -15.16
N PRO A 213 -8.50 -8.06 -15.15
CA PRO A 213 -9.75 -7.43 -15.54
C PRO A 213 -10.08 -7.57 -17.04
N SER A 214 -9.08 -7.76 -17.89
CA SER A 214 -9.25 -7.88 -19.33
C SER A 214 -9.81 -9.25 -19.71
N LEU A 215 -9.38 -10.30 -19.01
CA LEU A 215 -9.83 -11.67 -19.20
C LEU A 215 -10.98 -12.04 -18.25
N ASN A 216 -11.28 -11.18 -17.26
CA ASN A 216 -12.24 -11.44 -16.19
C ASN A 216 -11.92 -12.76 -15.44
N LEU A 217 -10.66 -12.96 -15.10
CA LEU A 217 -10.15 -14.23 -14.58
C LEU A 217 -9.31 -14.04 -13.32
N TRP A 218 -9.57 -14.89 -12.31
CA TRP A 218 -8.73 -15.06 -11.13
C TRP A 218 -7.69 -16.14 -11.34
N GLU A 219 -6.47 -15.87 -10.88
CA GLU A 219 -5.37 -16.83 -10.88
C GLU A 219 -4.76 -16.94 -9.49
N LYS A 220 -4.66 -18.15 -8.97
CA LYS A 220 -3.93 -18.43 -7.72
C LYS A 220 -2.45 -18.49 -8.01
N LYS A 221 -1.67 -17.81 -7.19
CA LYS A 221 -0.20 -17.81 -7.22
C LYS A 221 0.35 -18.61 -6.05
N ILE A 222 1.66 -18.80 -6.00
CA ILE A 222 2.34 -19.37 -4.82
C ILE A 222 2.09 -18.44 -3.64
N ASN A 223 1.54 -19.01 -2.57
CA ASN A 223 1.19 -18.27 -1.37
C ASN A 223 2.39 -17.50 -0.80
N TYR A 224 2.10 -16.38 -0.16
CA TYR A 224 3.08 -15.62 0.62
C TYR A 224 3.70 -16.52 1.71
N PRO A 225 4.98 -16.33 2.10
CA PRO A 225 5.68 -17.26 2.98
C PRO A 225 5.03 -17.51 4.35
N PHE A 226 4.18 -16.59 4.82
CA PHE A 226 3.46 -16.72 6.10
C PHE A 226 2.14 -15.95 6.08
N ASN A 227 1.28 -16.23 7.06
CA ASN A 227 0.01 -15.53 7.22
C ASN A 227 0.23 -14.06 7.57
N VAL A 228 -0.35 -13.14 6.78
CA VAL A 228 -0.13 -11.71 6.92
C VAL A 228 -1.40 -10.93 6.56
N ALA A 229 -1.69 -9.88 7.32
CA ALA A 229 -2.74 -8.91 7.00
C ALA A 229 -2.21 -7.48 7.13
N SER A 230 -2.83 -6.54 6.44
CA SER A 230 -2.51 -5.11 6.49
C SER A 230 -1.06 -4.79 6.13
N SER A 231 -0.46 -5.55 5.20
CA SER A 231 0.85 -5.27 4.58
C SER A 231 0.71 -4.23 3.48
N SER A 232 1.81 -3.57 3.14
CA SER A 232 1.92 -2.73 1.95
C SER A 232 2.41 -3.55 0.76
N VAL A 233 1.88 -3.26 -0.42
CA VAL A 233 2.19 -3.98 -1.67
C VAL A 233 2.45 -2.96 -2.77
N GLN A 234 3.54 -3.17 -3.53
CA GLN A 234 3.92 -2.30 -4.64
C GLN A 234 4.69 -3.08 -5.69
N GLN A 235 4.36 -2.89 -6.96
CA GLN A 235 5.25 -3.32 -8.03
C GLN A 235 6.38 -2.31 -8.20
N ILE A 236 7.62 -2.80 -8.11
CA ILE A 236 8.84 -2.03 -8.38
C ILE A 236 9.59 -2.78 -9.47
N LYS A 237 9.84 -2.10 -10.60
CA LYS A 237 10.36 -2.76 -11.80
C LYS A 237 9.47 -3.96 -12.19
N GLN A 238 10.01 -5.16 -12.26
CA GLN A 238 9.28 -6.38 -12.62
C GLN A 238 8.84 -7.23 -11.41
N LYS A 239 9.14 -6.79 -10.18
CA LYS A 239 8.85 -7.54 -8.95
C LYS A 239 7.67 -6.96 -8.21
N LEU A 240 6.84 -7.82 -7.62
CA LEU A 240 5.83 -7.40 -6.64
C LEU A 240 6.45 -7.42 -5.24
N HIS A 241 6.60 -6.30 -4.62
CA HIS A 241 7.12 -6.15 -3.26
C HIS A 241 5.99 -6.14 -2.24
N VAL A 242 6.21 -6.85 -1.11
CA VAL A 242 5.29 -6.91 0.03
C VAL A 242 6.09 -6.66 1.30
N SER A 243 5.71 -5.66 2.09
CA SER A 243 6.44 -5.30 3.31
C SER A 243 5.52 -5.07 4.49
N GLY A 244 5.98 -5.44 5.68
CA GLY A 244 5.24 -5.27 6.93
C GLY A 244 4.00 -6.13 7.06
N GLY A 245 3.04 -5.64 7.85
CA GLY A 245 1.80 -6.36 8.13
C GLY A 245 1.76 -6.93 9.55
N LYS A 246 0.72 -7.69 9.84
CA LYS A 246 0.51 -8.30 11.17
C LYS A 246 0.03 -9.73 11.07
N SER A 247 0.22 -10.47 12.18
CA SER A 247 -0.44 -11.74 12.47
C SER A 247 -1.00 -11.74 13.89
N PHE A 248 -1.98 -12.61 14.13
CA PHE A 248 -2.53 -12.87 15.47
C PHE A 248 -1.97 -14.15 16.08
N ASN A 249 -1.37 -15.02 15.27
CA ASN A 249 -0.68 -16.20 15.73
C ASN A 249 0.56 -16.46 14.85
N PRO A 250 1.77 -16.09 15.31
CA PRO A 250 2.07 -15.35 16.53
C PRO A 250 1.52 -13.92 16.49
N ASN A 251 1.14 -13.37 17.66
CA ASN A 251 0.63 -12.00 17.76
C ASN A 251 1.77 -10.99 17.64
N ARG A 252 2.03 -10.53 16.41
CA ARG A 252 3.13 -9.60 16.12
C ARG A 252 2.88 -8.75 14.87
N SER A 253 3.56 -7.60 14.81
CA SER A 253 3.78 -6.86 13.57
C SER A 253 5.06 -7.33 12.90
N TYR A 254 5.07 -7.35 11.57
CA TYR A 254 6.19 -7.77 10.75
C TYR A 254 6.99 -6.56 10.26
N LYS A 255 8.31 -6.76 10.12
CA LYS A 255 9.21 -5.91 9.35
C LYS A 255 9.70 -6.59 8.08
N ASP A 256 9.28 -7.84 7.88
CA ASP A 256 9.71 -8.67 6.78
C ASP A 256 9.29 -8.04 5.45
N HIS A 257 10.19 -8.10 4.48
CA HIS A 257 10.01 -7.63 3.13
C HIS A 257 10.35 -8.75 2.16
N TYR A 258 9.45 -9.03 1.26
CA TYR A 258 9.60 -10.04 0.23
C TYR A 258 9.26 -9.47 -1.13
N SER A 259 9.94 -9.95 -2.18
CA SER A 259 9.57 -9.71 -3.56
C SER A 259 9.14 -11.00 -4.24
N TYR A 260 8.15 -10.91 -5.14
CA TYR A 260 7.70 -12.00 -5.99
C TYR A 260 8.08 -11.74 -7.44
N PHE A 261 8.72 -12.74 -8.05
CA PHE A 261 9.09 -12.71 -9.47
C PHE A 261 9.21 -14.13 -10.01
N ASN A 262 8.73 -14.37 -11.23
CA ASN A 262 8.81 -15.68 -11.90
C ASN A 262 8.38 -16.87 -11.04
N GLY A 263 7.27 -16.72 -10.30
CA GLY A 263 6.70 -17.79 -9.51
C GLY A 263 7.35 -18.02 -8.14
N ASN A 264 8.29 -17.17 -7.70
CA ASN A 264 9.01 -17.37 -6.45
C ASN A 264 9.01 -16.12 -5.57
N TRP A 265 8.93 -16.33 -4.25
CA TRP A 265 9.15 -15.30 -3.25
C TRP A 265 10.63 -15.28 -2.84
N THR A 266 11.24 -14.11 -2.85
CA THR A 266 12.60 -13.86 -2.37
C THR A 266 12.53 -12.89 -1.19
N ARG A 267 13.25 -13.20 -0.11
CA ARG A 267 13.38 -12.30 1.03
C ARG A 267 14.32 -11.16 0.65
N GLU A 268 13.86 -9.95 0.85
CA GLU A 268 14.62 -8.72 0.65
C GLU A 268 15.08 -8.13 2.00
N GLU A 269 15.78 -7.01 1.97
CA GLU A 269 16.13 -6.27 3.17
C GLU A 269 14.87 -5.83 3.91
N SER A 270 14.77 -6.20 5.18
CA SER A 270 13.61 -5.90 6.03
C SER A 270 13.51 -4.40 6.30
N MET A 271 12.31 -3.86 6.33
CA MET A 271 12.11 -2.48 6.77
C MET A 271 12.58 -2.30 8.23
N PRO A 272 13.08 -1.11 8.63
CA PRO A 272 13.64 -0.90 9.96
C PRO A 272 12.60 -1.10 11.08
N THR A 273 11.40 -0.54 10.94
CA THR A 273 10.36 -0.55 11.98
C THR A 273 9.25 -1.56 11.67
N PRO A 274 9.06 -2.63 12.48
CA PRO A 274 7.95 -3.56 12.30
C PRO A 274 6.61 -2.85 12.52
N ARG A 275 5.71 -2.87 11.52
CA ARG A 275 4.40 -2.22 11.59
C ARG A 275 3.43 -2.72 10.54
N HIS A 276 2.16 -2.42 10.72
CA HIS A 276 1.06 -2.76 9.84
C HIS A 276 0.12 -1.57 9.61
N SER A 277 -0.84 -1.71 8.70
CA SER A 277 -1.84 -0.66 8.39
C SER A 277 -1.20 0.69 8.02
N MET A 278 -0.06 0.62 7.37
CA MET A 278 0.59 1.76 6.72
C MET A 278 -0.16 2.13 5.46
N SER A 279 -0.14 3.38 5.08
CA SER A 279 -0.35 3.76 3.69
C SER A 279 0.96 3.71 2.91
N SER A 280 0.89 3.54 1.60
CA SER A 280 2.09 3.57 0.78
C SER A 280 1.82 4.17 -0.59
N VAL A 281 2.85 4.79 -1.16
CA VAL A 281 2.89 5.30 -2.53
C VAL A 281 4.26 5.05 -3.14
N TYR A 282 4.30 4.94 -4.46
CA TYR A 282 5.55 4.81 -5.22
C TYR A 282 5.64 5.98 -6.19
N ILE A 283 6.68 6.79 -6.02
CA ILE A 283 6.94 7.99 -6.81
C ILE A 283 8.46 8.20 -6.94
N ASP A 284 8.93 8.60 -8.12
CA ASP A 284 10.34 8.89 -8.40
C ASP A 284 11.28 7.77 -7.94
N GLU A 285 10.92 6.51 -8.25
CA GLU A 285 11.65 5.29 -7.87
C GLU A 285 11.76 5.05 -6.35
N ASN A 286 10.98 5.78 -5.54
CA ASN A 286 10.93 5.66 -4.10
C ASN A 286 9.59 5.07 -3.63
N TRP A 287 9.64 4.01 -2.84
CA TRP A 287 8.45 3.44 -2.21
C TRP A 287 8.34 3.95 -0.77
N TYR A 288 7.44 4.88 -0.54
CA TYR A 288 7.14 5.45 0.76
C TYR A 288 6.17 4.57 1.53
N LEU A 289 6.53 4.19 2.76
CA LEU A 289 5.66 3.55 3.74
C LEU A 289 5.41 4.53 4.89
N ILE A 290 4.14 4.90 5.10
CA ILE A 290 3.79 6.09 5.88
C ILE A 290 2.89 5.69 7.05
N GLY A 291 3.29 6.05 8.28
CA GLY A 291 2.53 5.78 9.50
C GLY A 291 2.36 4.29 9.79
N GLY A 292 1.19 3.91 10.26
CA GLY A 292 0.85 2.55 10.65
C GLY A 292 0.81 2.34 12.15
N SER A 293 0.71 1.09 12.59
CA SER A 293 0.73 0.70 13.99
C SER A 293 1.82 -0.33 14.27
N ILE A 294 2.57 -0.16 15.35
CA ILE A 294 3.68 -1.06 15.73
C ILE A 294 3.21 -2.29 16.50
N SER A 295 2.04 -2.25 17.16
CA SER A 295 1.49 -3.38 17.91
C SER A 295 0.24 -3.94 17.24
N PRO A 296 0.06 -5.26 17.13
CA PRO A 296 -1.13 -5.88 16.54
C PRO A 296 -2.27 -6.01 17.56
N GLY A 297 -3.46 -6.43 17.07
CA GLY A 297 -4.63 -6.71 17.90
C GLY A 297 -5.15 -5.47 18.63
N PHE A 298 -5.60 -5.67 19.88
CA PHE A 298 -6.17 -4.60 20.70
C PHE A 298 -5.19 -3.43 20.92
N PHE A 299 -3.91 -3.71 21.09
CA PHE A 299 -2.88 -2.69 21.30
C PHE A 299 -2.62 -1.82 20.08
N SER A 300 -3.08 -2.20 18.89
CA SER A 300 -2.94 -1.35 17.69
C SER A 300 -3.67 0.00 17.84
N LEU A 301 -4.68 0.08 18.70
CA LEU A 301 -5.40 1.32 19.00
C LEU A 301 -4.54 2.35 19.76
N PHE A 302 -3.49 1.88 20.44
CA PHE A 302 -2.64 2.68 21.32
C PHE A 302 -1.21 2.84 20.78
N SER A 303 -0.93 2.31 19.59
CA SER A 303 0.42 2.28 19.04
C SER A 303 0.51 2.76 17.59
N PRO A 304 -0.26 3.79 17.17
CA PRO A 304 -0.01 4.43 15.89
C PRO A 304 1.37 5.08 15.91
N THR A 305 1.98 5.20 14.72
CA THR A 305 3.30 5.82 14.57
C THR A 305 3.27 6.89 13.48
N ASP A 306 4.19 7.84 13.60
CA ASP A 306 4.48 8.89 12.63
C ASP A 306 5.61 8.53 11.67
N VAL A 307 6.19 7.34 11.83
CA VAL A 307 7.34 6.87 11.05
C VAL A 307 7.02 6.85 9.56
N VAL A 308 7.93 7.42 8.78
CA VAL A 308 7.98 7.30 7.32
C VAL A 308 9.29 6.63 6.95
N GLU A 309 9.24 5.54 6.21
CA GLU A 309 10.40 4.84 5.68
C GLU A 309 10.26 4.71 4.17
N ILE A 310 11.39 4.84 3.49
CA ILE A 310 11.46 4.87 2.02
C ILE A 310 12.36 3.74 1.55
N TYR A 311 11.82 2.86 0.73
CA TYR A 311 12.62 1.82 0.05
C TYR A 311 13.03 2.30 -1.33
N ILE A 312 14.32 2.16 -1.61
CA ILE A 312 14.95 2.50 -2.88
C ILE A 312 15.55 1.22 -3.46
N ASP A 313 14.98 0.76 -4.58
CA ASP A 313 15.50 -0.40 -5.32
C ASP A 313 16.50 0.09 -6.38
N LYS A 314 17.78 -0.01 -6.06
CA LYS A 314 18.89 0.45 -6.94
C LYS A 314 19.30 -0.60 -7.96
#